data_c13ace34442fbac178f2c276aac4edd6
#
_entry.id   c13ace34442fbac178f2c276aac4edd6
#
_cell.length_a   1.000
_cell.length_b   1.000
_cell.length_c   1.000
_cell.angle_alpha   90.00
_cell.angle_beta   90.00
_cell.angle_gamma   90.00
#
_symmetry.space_group_name_H-M   'P 1'
#
loop_
_entity.id
_entity.type
_entity.pdbx_description
1 polymer ?
#
loop_
_entity_poly.entity_id
_entity_poly.type
_entity_poly.pdbx_seq_one_letter_code
_entity_poly.pdbx_strand_id
1 'polypeptide(L)'
;MEIVAWVVLVLGLVCGPLGAFVPVVPGSLLPVAGALIHKLILPQYISWWTIAALAAIAILERVVDFVGTLVGAKWAGATRWGLFGAVIGGIAGLFPPFFPWGLLVGPMIGAFVAEIVFARRGMADSARAGAGAGVGYGISLAARLALALLMIAIVIANLLWWTTPSQMP
;
A
#
# COMPACT_ATOMS: atom_id res chain seq x y z
N MET A 1 -31.10 -0.08 5.57
CA MET A 1 -30.00 0.77 5.10
C MET A 1 -28.87 0.88 6.12
N GLU A 2 -29.15 1.01 7.41
CA GLU A 2 -28.14 1.11 8.47
C GLU A 2 -27.21 -0.12 8.52
N ILE A 3 -27.76 -1.33 8.53
CA ILE A 3 -26.98 -2.57 8.56
C ILE A 3 -26.00 -2.64 7.37
N VAL A 4 -26.44 -2.21 6.20
CA VAL A 4 -25.59 -2.19 4.99
C VAL A 4 -24.41 -1.24 5.17
N ALA A 5 -24.63 -0.05 5.73
CA ALA A 5 -23.57 0.92 5.98
C ALA A 5 -22.50 0.36 6.94
N TRP A 6 -22.93 -0.27 8.03
CA TRP A 6 -22.02 -0.90 8.99
C TRP A 6 -21.26 -2.09 8.39
N VAL A 7 -21.94 -2.94 7.63
CA VAL A 7 -21.29 -4.09 6.96
C VAL A 7 -20.24 -3.61 5.98
N VAL A 8 -20.53 -2.59 5.15
CA VAL A 8 -19.57 -2.04 4.19
C VAL A 8 -18.38 -1.41 4.89
N LEU A 9 -18.59 -0.67 5.98
CA LEU A 9 -17.51 -0.10 6.77
C LEU A 9 -16.60 -1.19 7.35
N VAL A 10 -17.18 -2.18 8.02
CA VAL A 10 -16.43 -3.29 8.64
C VAL A 10 -15.66 -4.08 7.58
N LEU A 11 -16.30 -4.42 6.46
CA LEU A 11 -15.62 -5.11 5.37
C LEU A 11 -14.46 -4.27 4.82
N GLY A 12 -14.67 -2.97 4.61
CA GLY A 12 -13.59 -2.08 4.16
C GLY A 12 -12.40 -2.07 5.12
N LEU A 13 -12.66 -2.00 6.44
CA LEU A 13 -11.62 -1.98 7.46
C LEU A 13 -10.90 -3.32 7.60
N VAL A 14 -11.61 -4.45 7.51
CA VAL A 14 -11.00 -5.80 7.61
C VAL A 14 -10.24 -6.16 6.33
N CYS A 15 -10.82 -5.86 5.16
CA CYS A 15 -10.18 -6.15 3.88
C CYS A 15 -9.00 -5.21 3.59
N GLY A 16 -8.89 -4.06 4.25
CA GLY A 16 -7.77 -3.13 4.11
C GLY A 16 -6.41 -3.78 4.40
N PRO A 17 -6.17 -4.29 5.62
CA PRO A 17 -4.94 -5.01 5.96
C PRO A 17 -4.72 -6.27 5.12
N LEU A 18 -5.78 -6.99 4.77
CA LEU A 18 -5.69 -8.16 3.89
C LEU A 18 -5.24 -7.76 2.48
N GLY A 19 -5.69 -6.61 1.99
CA GLY A 19 -5.26 -6.03 0.73
C GLY A 19 -3.78 -5.61 0.71
N ALA A 20 -3.17 -5.39 1.87
CA ALA A 20 -1.73 -5.13 1.94
C ALA A 20 -0.89 -6.33 1.47
N PHE A 21 -1.37 -7.56 1.67
CA PHE A 21 -0.73 -8.79 1.20
C PHE A 21 -1.00 -9.04 -0.29
N VAL A 22 -2.12 -8.57 -0.81
CA VAL A 22 -2.51 -8.75 -2.21
C VAL A 22 -2.28 -7.43 -2.93
N PRO A 23 -1.17 -7.28 -3.67
CA PRO A 23 -0.75 -5.99 -4.25
C PRO A 23 -1.71 -5.44 -5.32
N VAL A 24 -2.74 -6.20 -5.65
CA VAL A 24 -3.79 -5.89 -6.65
C VAL A 24 -4.83 -4.92 -6.14
N VAL A 25 -5.30 -5.18 -4.93
CA VAL A 25 -6.30 -4.35 -4.32
C VAL A 25 -5.55 -3.31 -3.50
N PRO A 26 -5.67 -2.02 -3.83
CA PRO A 26 -5.05 -1.00 -2.99
C PRO A 26 -5.73 -1.05 -1.63
N GLY A 27 -5.11 -1.82 -0.71
CA GLY A 27 -5.67 -2.14 0.61
C GLY A 27 -6.19 -0.92 1.34
N SER A 28 -5.47 0.20 1.23
CA SER A 28 -5.87 1.49 1.82
C SER A 28 -7.10 2.14 1.18
N LEU A 29 -7.44 1.83 -0.06
CA LEU A 29 -8.66 2.39 -0.68
C LEU A 29 -9.94 1.74 -0.15
N LEU A 30 -9.88 0.52 0.35
CA LEU A 30 -11.06 -0.17 0.90
C LEU A 30 -11.58 0.49 2.19
N PRO A 31 -10.74 0.82 3.19
CA PRO A 31 -11.17 1.62 4.34
C PRO A 31 -11.69 3.00 3.95
N VAL A 32 -11.07 3.69 2.99
CA VAL A 32 -11.53 5.00 2.51
C VAL A 32 -12.91 4.88 1.87
N ALA A 33 -13.09 3.92 0.95
CA ALA A 33 -14.36 3.70 0.27
C ALA A 33 -15.46 3.26 1.26
N GLY A 34 -15.15 2.35 2.19
CA GLY A 34 -16.06 1.89 3.23
C GLY A 34 -16.53 3.04 4.13
N ALA A 35 -15.60 3.88 4.58
CA ALA A 35 -15.90 5.05 5.40
C ALA A 35 -16.73 6.10 4.63
N LEU A 36 -16.43 6.31 3.34
CA LEU A 36 -17.16 7.25 2.50
C LEU A 36 -18.59 6.77 2.26
N ILE A 37 -18.80 5.51 1.90
CA ILE A 37 -20.12 4.92 1.71
C ILE A 37 -20.94 4.99 3.01
N HIS A 38 -20.30 4.62 4.13
CA HIS A 38 -20.93 4.74 5.44
C HIS A 38 -21.39 6.18 5.74
N LYS A 39 -20.51 7.16 5.46
CA LYS A 39 -20.80 8.58 5.66
C LYS A 39 -21.97 9.07 4.79
N LEU A 40 -22.09 8.56 3.57
CA LEU A 40 -23.20 8.93 2.67
C LEU A 40 -24.55 8.37 3.13
N ILE A 41 -24.54 7.20 3.79
CA ILE A 41 -25.77 6.56 4.29
C ILE A 41 -26.12 7.07 5.70
N LEU A 42 -25.10 7.23 6.56
CA LEU A 42 -25.22 7.61 7.97
C LEU A 42 -24.31 8.81 8.28
N PRO A 43 -24.72 10.04 7.89
CA PRO A 43 -23.86 11.22 7.96
C PRO A 43 -23.38 11.59 9.36
N GLN A 44 -24.09 11.17 10.40
CA GLN A 44 -23.85 11.56 11.79
C GLN A 44 -22.63 10.85 12.43
N TYR A 45 -22.23 9.65 11.96
CA TYR A 45 -21.23 8.83 12.67
C TYR A 45 -19.79 9.10 12.26
N ILE A 46 -19.53 9.47 11.01
CA ILE A 46 -18.17 9.70 10.49
C ILE A 46 -18.00 11.15 10.06
N SER A 47 -16.89 11.78 10.53
CA SER A 47 -16.54 13.14 10.16
C SER A 47 -15.90 13.20 8.77
N TRP A 48 -16.05 14.31 8.04
CA TRP A 48 -15.30 14.59 6.83
C TRP A 48 -13.79 14.66 7.07
N TRP A 49 -13.37 15.10 8.26
CA TRP A 49 -11.96 15.09 8.66
C TRP A 49 -11.40 13.68 8.77
N THR A 50 -12.19 12.71 9.23
CA THR A 50 -11.80 11.31 9.26
C THR A 50 -11.56 10.78 7.85
N ILE A 51 -12.47 11.06 6.90
CA ILE A 51 -12.30 10.65 5.50
C ILE A 51 -11.06 11.29 4.89
N ALA A 52 -10.83 12.59 5.14
CA ALA A 52 -9.63 13.29 4.67
C ALA A 52 -8.34 12.67 5.25
N ALA A 53 -8.34 12.31 6.53
CA ALA A 53 -7.21 11.64 7.17
C ALA A 53 -6.95 10.26 6.55
N LEU A 54 -7.99 9.46 6.33
CA LEU A 54 -7.87 8.16 5.67
C LEU A 54 -7.34 8.29 4.24
N ALA A 55 -7.83 9.28 3.48
CA ALA A 55 -7.34 9.56 2.13
C ALA A 55 -5.86 9.99 2.12
N ALA A 56 -5.46 10.83 3.07
CA ALA A 56 -4.06 11.25 3.23
C ALA A 56 -3.15 10.06 3.55
N ILE A 57 -3.58 9.14 4.43
CA ILE A 57 -2.84 7.92 4.73
C ILE A 57 -2.76 7.01 3.50
N ALA A 58 -3.83 6.89 2.71
CA ALA A 58 -3.80 6.12 1.48
C ALA A 58 -2.80 6.67 0.45
N ILE A 59 -2.68 7.99 0.34
CA ILE A 59 -1.67 8.63 -0.50
C ILE A 59 -0.27 8.36 0.05
N LEU A 60 -0.07 8.52 1.37
CA LEU A 60 1.20 8.26 2.03
C LEU A 60 1.67 6.82 1.80
N GLU A 61 0.76 5.84 1.88
CA GLU A 61 1.06 4.44 1.60
C GLU A 61 1.64 4.26 0.19
N ARG A 62 1.08 4.92 -0.83
CA ARG A 62 1.61 4.87 -2.20
C ARG A 62 3.02 5.43 -2.31
N VAL A 63 3.27 6.55 -1.62
CA VAL A 63 4.60 7.15 -1.58
C VAL A 63 5.61 6.21 -0.90
N VAL A 64 5.24 5.62 0.24
CA VAL A 64 6.09 4.68 0.99
C VAL A 64 6.43 3.46 0.15
N ASP A 65 5.47 2.91 -0.58
CA ASP A 65 5.68 1.75 -1.46
C ASP A 65 6.70 2.05 -2.56
N PHE A 66 6.49 3.15 -3.25
CA PHE A 66 7.36 3.54 -4.35
C PHE A 66 8.78 3.84 -3.85
N VAL A 67 8.89 4.66 -2.81
CA VAL A 67 10.19 5.07 -2.24
C VAL A 67 10.90 3.88 -1.61
N GLY A 68 10.19 3.01 -0.87
CA GLY A 68 10.78 1.85 -0.20
C GLY A 68 11.48 0.90 -1.18
N THR A 69 10.84 0.59 -2.29
CA THR A 69 11.42 -0.26 -3.34
C THR A 69 12.70 0.36 -3.94
N LEU A 70 12.66 1.66 -4.25
CA LEU A 70 13.80 2.36 -4.83
C LEU A 70 14.96 2.50 -3.84
N VAL A 71 14.66 2.82 -2.58
CA VAL A 71 15.66 2.94 -1.52
C VAL A 71 16.31 1.58 -1.25
N GLY A 72 15.53 0.50 -1.17
CA GLY A 72 16.04 -0.85 -0.97
C GLY A 72 17.01 -1.27 -2.08
N ALA A 73 16.65 -1.05 -3.34
CA ALA A 73 17.52 -1.31 -4.48
C ALA A 73 18.82 -0.47 -4.41
N LYS A 74 18.69 0.83 -4.08
CA LYS A 74 19.85 1.72 -3.97
C LYS A 74 20.80 1.34 -2.83
N TRP A 75 20.28 0.95 -1.68
CA TRP A 75 21.09 0.48 -0.55
C TRP A 75 21.86 -0.79 -0.87
N ALA A 76 21.30 -1.66 -1.69
CA ALA A 76 21.99 -2.84 -2.22
C ALA A 76 22.98 -2.53 -3.34
N GLY A 77 23.22 -1.26 -3.64
CA GLY A 77 24.20 -0.82 -4.63
C GLY A 77 23.72 -0.82 -6.06
N ALA A 78 22.40 -0.79 -6.30
CA ALA A 78 21.84 -0.65 -7.64
C ALA A 78 22.30 0.64 -8.31
N THR A 79 22.65 0.54 -9.59
CA THR A 79 22.94 1.70 -10.43
C THR A 79 21.65 2.39 -10.87
N ARG A 80 21.76 3.50 -11.61
CA ARG A 80 20.60 4.15 -12.22
C ARG A 80 19.82 3.19 -13.13
N TRP A 81 20.52 2.32 -13.83
CA TRP A 81 19.92 1.30 -14.69
C TRP A 81 19.14 0.26 -13.90
N GLY A 82 19.67 -0.20 -12.77
CA GLY A 82 18.95 -1.09 -11.87
C GLY A 82 17.69 -0.45 -11.29
N LEU A 83 17.74 0.85 -10.93
CA LEU A 83 16.56 1.58 -10.46
C LEU A 83 15.49 1.70 -11.57
N PHE A 84 15.88 2.07 -12.79
CA PHE A 84 14.96 2.08 -13.93
C PHE A 84 14.40 0.70 -14.23
N GLY A 85 15.23 -0.34 -14.16
CA GLY A 85 14.81 -1.73 -14.31
C GLY A 85 13.79 -2.15 -13.26
N ALA A 86 13.97 -1.75 -12.00
CA ALA A 86 13.00 -2.02 -10.92
C ALA A 86 11.64 -1.38 -11.22
N VAL A 87 11.62 -0.13 -11.68
CA VAL A 87 10.38 0.57 -12.04
C VAL A 87 9.68 -0.11 -13.21
N ILE A 88 10.42 -0.39 -14.30
CA ILE A 88 9.86 -1.03 -15.51
C ILE A 88 9.38 -2.45 -15.16
N GLY A 89 10.17 -3.21 -14.41
CA GLY A 89 9.80 -4.56 -13.95
C GLY A 89 8.54 -4.55 -13.07
N GLY A 90 8.41 -3.57 -12.17
CA GLY A 90 7.22 -3.38 -11.37
C GLY A 90 5.97 -3.10 -12.21
N ILE A 91 6.08 -2.22 -13.21
CA ILE A 91 5.00 -1.92 -14.16
C ILE A 91 4.66 -3.17 -15.00
N ALA A 92 5.66 -3.88 -15.51
CA ALA A 92 5.45 -5.11 -16.28
C ALA A 92 4.78 -6.20 -15.44
N GLY A 93 5.11 -6.26 -14.15
CA GLY A 93 4.50 -7.19 -13.19
C GLY A 93 3.01 -6.95 -12.90
N LEU A 94 2.47 -5.78 -13.30
CA LEU A 94 1.03 -5.49 -13.21
C LEU A 94 0.21 -6.23 -14.26
N PHE A 95 0.83 -6.70 -15.34
CA PHE A 95 0.10 -7.33 -16.44
C PHE A 95 -0.08 -8.83 -16.23
N PRO A 96 -1.24 -9.41 -16.64
CA PRO A 96 -1.42 -10.86 -16.68
C PRO A 96 -0.38 -11.52 -17.61
N PRO A 97 0.10 -12.72 -17.33
CA PRO A 97 -0.31 -13.65 -16.26
C PRO A 97 0.49 -13.52 -14.95
N PHE A 98 1.37 -12.53 -14.81
CA PHE A 98 2.32 -12.43 -13.68
C PHE A 98 1.68 -11.89 -12.40
N PHE A 99 0.56 -11.24 -12.55
CA PHE A 99 -0.20 -10.67 -11.46
C PHE A 99 -0.84 -11.76 -10.55
N PRO A 100 -0.81 -11.62 -9.19
CA PRO A 100 -0.30 -10.50 -8.41
C PRO A 100 1.20 -10.57 -8.06
N TRP A 101 1.82 -11.71 -8.25
CA TRP A 101 3.22 -11.96 -7.83
C TRP A 101 4.24 -11.12 -8.60
N GLY A 102 3.88 -10.70 -9.81
CA GLY A 102 4.71 -9.84 -10.64
C GLY A 102 5.06 -8.50 -10.00
N LEU A 103 4.21 -7.97 -9.13
CA LEU A 103 4.51 -6.73 -8.38
C LEU A 103 5.64 -6.89 -7.36
N LEU A 104 5.82 -8.08 -6.81
CA LEU A 104 6.95 -8.39 -5.93
C LEU A 104 8.19 -8.77 -6.74
N VAL A 105 8.03 -9.70 -7.68
CA VAL A 105 9.13 -10.31 -8.42
C VAL A 105 9.60 -9.40 -9.56
N GLY A 106 8.69 -8.61 -10.14
CA GLY A 106 8.97 -7.72 -11.27
C GLY A 106 10.08 -6.71 -10.99
N PRO A 107 10.02 -5.92 -9.91
CA PRO A 107 11.12 -5.01 -9.55
C PRO A 107 12.45 -5.71 -9.30
N MET A 108 12.42 -6.90 -8.69
CA MET A 108 13.63 -7.69 -8.43
C MET A 108 14.28 -8.16 -9.73
N ILE A 109 13.50 -8.78 -10.63
CA ILE A 109 13.98 -9.24 -11.93
C ILE A 109 14.36 -8.05 -12.80
N GLY A 110 13.55 -7.00 -12.82
CA GLY A 110 13.82 -5.79 -13.59
C GLY A 110 15.14 -5.12 -13.19
N ALA A 111 15.39 -4.97 -11.88
CA ALA A 111 16.66 -4.45 -11.39
C ALA A 111 17.83 -5.36 -11.78
N PHE A 112 17.71 -6.67 -11.58
CA PHE A 112 18.72 -7.65 -11.90
C PHE A 112 19.09 -7.63 -13.40
N VAL A 113 18.08 -7.71 -14.27
CA VAL A 113 18.28 -7.72 -15.72
C VAL A 113 18.92 -6.41 -16.21
N ALA A 114 18.43 -5.27 -15.72
CA ALA A 114 18.96 -3.97 -16.13
C ALA A 114 20.41 -3.76 -15.67
N GLU A 115 20.81 -4.27 -14.51
CA GLU A 115 22.18 -4.24 -14.04
C GLU A 115 23.12 -5.08 -14.93
N ILE A 116 22.67 -6.25 -15.38
CA ILE A 116 23.46 -7.10 -16.29
C ILE A 116 23.55 -6.45 -17.67
N VAL A 117 22.43 -6.05 -18.26
CA VAL A 117 22.35 -5.66 -19.67
C VAL A 117 22.91 -4.26 -19.89
N PHE A 118 22.51 -3.29 -19.06
CA PHE A 118 22.85 -1.89 -19.26
C PHE A 118 24.02 -1.41 -18.43
N ALA A 119 24.12 -1.84 -17.17
CA ALA A 119 25.23 -1.49 -16.29
C ALA A 119 26.46 -2.40 -16.48
N ARG A 120 26.30 -3.52 -17.20
CA ARG A 120 27.36 -4.52 -17.46
C ARG A 120 28.06 -4.99 -16.18
N ARG A 121 27.30 -5.12 -15.11
CA ARG A 121 27.80 -5.60 -13.80
C ARG A 121 27.86 -7.10 -13.74
N GLY A 122 28.72 -7.60 -12.85
CA GLY A 122 28.79 -9.02 -12.55
C GLY A 122 27.48 -9.57 -11.95
N MET A 123 27.29 -10.88 -12.09
CA MET A 123 26.05 -11.57 -11.65
C MET A 123 25.77 -11.39 -10.16
N ALA A 124 26.83 -11.38 -9.33
CA ALA A 124 26.70 -11.20 -7.89
C ALA A 124 26.18 -9.80 -7.50
N ASP A 125 26.70 -8.75 -8.12
CA ASP A 125 26.27 -7.37 -7.84
C ASP A 125 24.86 -7.12 -8.35
N SER A 126 24.51 -7.68 -9.51
CA SER A 126 23.16 -7.61 -10.07
C SER A 126 22.14 -8.36 -9.20
N ALA A 127 22.51 -9.53 -8.66
CA ALA A 127 21.68 -10.28 -7.73
C ALA A 127 21.46 -9.50 -6.41
N ARG A 128 22.48 -8.82 -5.90
CA ARG A 128 22.34 -7.94 -4.73
C ARG A 128 21.36 -6.79 -4.98
N ALA A 129 21.43 -6.15 -6.14
CA ALA A 129 20.51 -5.08 -6.50
C ALA A 129 19.06 -5.57 -6.58
N GLY A 130 18.83 -6.74 -7.17
CA GLY A 130 17.51 -7.39 -7.21
C GLY A 130 17.00 -7.76 -5.82
N ALA A 131 17.84 -8.40 -5.00
CA ALA A 131 17.51 -8.75 -3.62
C ALA A 131 17.18 -7.50 -2.77
N GLY A 132 17.94 -6.41 -2.96
CA GLY A 132 17.68 -5.14 -2.28
C GLY A 132 16.32 -4.54 -2.62
N ALA A 133 15.87 -4.65 -3.87
CA ALA A 133 14.52 -4.25 -4.26
C ALA A 133 13.47 -5.09 -3.51
N GLY A 134 13.70 -6.40 -3.36
CA GLY A 134 12.82 -7.29 -2.60
C GLY A 134 12.77 -6.95 -1.11
N VAL A 135 13.91 -6.68 -0.48
CA VAL A 135 13.97 -6.24 0.92
C VAL A 135 13.22 -4.92 1.10
N GLY A 136 13.44 -3.95 0.20
CA GLY A 136 12.72 -2.68 0.21
C GLY A 136 11.21 -2.87 0.14
N TYR A 137 10.74 -3.80 -0.70
CA TYR A 137 9.33 -4.17 -0.75
C TYR A 137 8.83 -4.78 0.56
N GLY A 138 9.62 -5.65 1.21
CA GLY A 138 9.27 -6.23 2.51
C GLY A 138 9.11 -5.18 3.61
N ILE A 139 9.98 -4.18 3.64
CA ILE A 139 9.88 -3.04 4.55
C ILE A 139 8.61 -2.23 4.24
N SER A 140 8.31 -1.98 2.96
CA SER A 140 7.07 -1.32 2.55
C SER A 140 5.84 -2.09 2.97
N LEU A 141 5.85 -3.43 2.92
CA LEU A 141 4.74 -4.27 3.37
C LEU A 141 4.47 -4.08 4.88
N ALA A 142 5.53 -4.06 5.70
CA ALA A 142 5.39 -3.79 7.13
C ALA A 142 4.80 -2.39 7.39
N ALA A 143 5.27 -1.37 6.64
CA ALA A 143 4.74 -0.02 6.72
C ALA A 143 3.25 0.05 6.30
N ARG A 144 2.84 -0.66 5.25
CA ARG A 144 1.42 -0.75 4.84
C ARG A 144 0.54 -1.32 5.94
N LEU A 145 0.99 -2.41 6.58
CA LEU A 145 0.24 -3.00 7.69
C LEU A 145 0.09 -2.02 8.85
N ALA A 146 1.16 -1.31 9.21
CA ALA A 146 1.11 -0.29 10.24
C ALA A 146 0.14 0.85 9.89
N LEU A 147 0.17 1.34 8.64
CA LEU A 147 -0.74 2.37 8.15
C LEU A 147 -2.19 1.88 8.11
N ALA A 148 -2.44 0.64 7.69
CA ALA A 148 -3.78 0.05 7.71
C ALA A 148 -4.33 -0.07 9.15
N LEU A 149 -3.52 -0.48 10.12
CA LEU A 149 -3.92 -0.49 11.53
C LEU A 149 -4.19 0.91 12.07
N LEU A 150 -3.39 1.90 11.65
CA LEU A 150 -3.64 3.31 11.99
C LEU A 150 -4.98 3.79 11.43
N MET A 151 -5.33 3.44 10.18
CA MET A 151 -6.63 3.78 9.60
C MET A 151 -7.79 3.18 10.42
N ILE A 152 -7.66 1.93 10.84
CA ILE A 152 -8.65 1.28 11.70
C ILE A 152 -8.78 2.04 13.03
N ALA A 153 -7.65 2.37 13.66
CA ALA A 153 -7.62 3.09 14.94
C ALA A 153 -8.30 4.47 14.82
N ILE A 154 -8.07 5.21 13.73
CA ILE A 154 -8.70 6.51 13.47
C ILE A 154 -10.22 6.37 13.35
N VAL A 155 -10.71 5.36 12.62
CA VAL A 155 -12.17 5.14 12.48
C VAL A 155 -12.79 4.76 13.83
N ILE A 156 -12.17 3.85 14.57
CA ILE A 156 -12.64 3.46 15.90
C ILE A 156 -12.65 4.67 16.84
N ALA A 157 -11.58 5.45 16.88
CA ALA A 157 -11.51 6.65 17.72
C ALA A 157 -12.61 7.66 17.36
N ASN A 158 -12.87 7.87 16.05
CA ASN A 158 -13.96 8.73 15.61
C ASN A 158 -15.32 8.19 16.06
N LEU A 159 -15.58 6.90 15.92
CA LEU A 159 -16.85 6.29 16.37
C LEU A 159 -17.03 6.40 17.88
N LEU A 160 -15.99 6.14 18.67
CA LEU A 160 -16.04 6.26 20.12
C LEU A 160 -16.30 7.71 20.57
N TRP A 161 -15.69 8.69 19.88
CA TRP A 161 -15.92 10.11 20.18
C TRP A 161 -17.37 10.53 19.95
N TRP A 162 -18.00 10.04 18.89
CA TRP A 162 -19.40 10.36 18.55
C TRP A 162 -20.43 9.60 19.40
N THR A 163 -20.04 8.47 20.03
CA THR A 163 -20.91 7.72 20.94
C THR A 163 -20.89 8.25 22.37
N THR A 164 -20.06 9.27 22.67
CA THR A 164 -20.07 9.90 24.00
C THR A 164 -21.33 10.77 24.19
N PRO A 165 -22.07 10.64 25.32
CA PRO A 165 -23.37 11.28 25.52
C PRO A 165 -23.39 12.80 25.47
N SER A 166 -22.23 13.44 25.49
CA SER A 166 -22.08 14.90 25.45
C SER A 166 -22.30 15.54 24.07
N GLN A 167 -22.50 14.76 23.01
CA GLN A 167 -22.63 15.23 21.64
C GLN A 167 -23.95 14.79 20.96
N MET A 168 -24.83 14.14 21.69
CA MET A 168 -26.19 13.86 21.17
C MET A 168 -27.00 15.13 21.22
N PRO A 169 -27.62 15.56 20.10
CA PRO A 169 -28.51 16.72 20.05
C PRO A 169 -29.77 16.48 20.87
#